data_71df2ca460b815227903479130fb9b45
#
_entry.id   71df2ca460b815227903479130fb9b45
#
_cell.length_a   1.000
_cell.length_b   1.000
_cell.length_c   1.000
_cell.angle_alpha   90.00
_cell.angle_beta   90.00
_cell.angle_gamma   90.00
#
_symmetry.space_group_name_H-M   'P 1'
#
loop_
_entity.id
_entity.type
_entity.pdbx_description
1 polymer ?
#
loop_
_entity_poly.entity_id
_entity_poly.type
_entity_poly.pdbx_seq_one_letter_code
_entity_poly.pdbx_strand_id
1 'polypeptide(L)'
;SAARKKVKDKNADPYSKLTFLGLIALLDPARIEVKPAIETCIKAGIEVIMITGDQAATARYIGIELGLISKEDSQVKEGKEIKPYEELKGQDLEDIKKTKIFARVEPAQKLNLIDIYQKDGSVVAMTGDGVNDAPALRKANIGVAMGQRGTQVAQESADMILEDDNFETIPIAVKEGRIITDNIKKFVIYLLSCNVSEILLVFLASILYMPLPILPLQILFLNVVTDIFPAFALTAGEGSDDMMDKPPRDPDKPLITKNHWFITAVYGLVLTLTVLGTFAIALNILEIEVARAVTISFLTLAFVQLWHVLNMRNFNTKIFANEVFRNKYIWGAIGLSIFLVLLATYMPGLSLVLKTVNPGMEGWLLILGMSIIPLIIGQIWKTFGKEISLFS
;
A
#
# COMPACT_ATOMS: atom_id res chain seq x y z
N SER A 1 40.88 -1.51 31.04
CA SER A 1 41.89 -2.30 31.78
C SER A 1 41.67 -2.21 33.27
N ALA A 2 41.96 -3.31 34.00
CA ALA A 2 41.91 -3.37 35.44
C ALA A 2 43.34 -3.55 35.97
N ALA A 3 43.68 -2.79 37.04
CA ALA A 3 44.95 -2.87 37.73
C ALA A 3 44.76 -2.72 39.24
N ARG A 4 45.63 -3.27 40.04
CA ARG A 4 45.60 -3.16 41.51
C ARG A 4 46.96 -2.77 42.10
N LYS A 5 46.92 -2.17 43.29
CA LYS A 5 48.10 -1.86 44.09
C LYS A 5 47.81 -2.10 45.57
N LYS A 6 48.70 -2.75 46.29
CA LYS A 6 48.67 -2.78 47.77
C LYS A 6 49.35 -1.53 48.32
N VAL A 7 48.65 -0.72 49.08
CA VAL A 7 49.16 0.53 49.69
C VAL A 7 49.21 0.37 51.21
N LYS A 8 50.32 0.76 51.79
CA LYS A 8 50.47 0.86 53.24
C LYS A 8 50.25 2.30 53.74
N ASP A 9 50.41 3.26 52.82
CA ASP A 9 50.24 4.70 53.13
C ASP A 9 49.03 5.25 52.28
N LYS A 10 48.13 5.97 52.98
CA LYS A 10 46.94 6.55 52.35
C LYS A 10 47.29 7.72 51.39
N ASN A 11 48.47 8.30 51.49
CA ASN A 11 48.95 9.38 50.64
C ASN A 11 49.79 8.90 49.44
N ALA A 12 49.93 7.59 49.25
CA ALA A 12 50.67 7.07 48.12
C ALA A 12 49.95 7.35 46.77
N ASP A 13 50.72 7.80 45.78
CA ASP A 13 50.21 8.09 44.44
C ASP A 13 49.42 6.88 43.89
N PRO A 14 48.11 7.01 43.60
CA PRO A 14 47.25 5.88 43.18
C PRO A 14 47.66 5.30 41.84
N TYR A 15 48.37 6.03 41.01
CA TYR A 15 48.72 5.61 39.62
C TYR A 15 50.13 5.02 39.49
N SER A 16 50.92 4.99 40.56
CA SER A 16 52.29 4.45 40.52
C SER A 16 52.33 2.98 40.96
N LYS A 17 53.24 2.18 40.39
CA LYS A 17 53.49 0.76 40.76
C LYS A 17 52.24 -0.13 40.77
N LEU A 18 51.39 0.05 39.73
CA LEU A 18 50.19 -0.76 39.50
C LEU A 18 50.59 -2.14 38.96
N THR A 19 49.93 -3.18 39.47
CA THR A 19 49.98 -4.52 38.85
C THR A 19 48.81 -4.68 37.88
N PHE A 20 49.09 -4.86 36.61
CA PHE A 20 48.10 -5.14 35.60
C PHE A 20 47.39 -6.45 35.89
N LEU A 21 46.06 -6.47 35.93
CA LEU A 21 45.24 -7.63 36.22
C LEU A 21 44.63 -8.23 34.95
N GLY A 22 44.35 -7.39 33.98
CA GLY A 22 43.73 -7.84 32.73
C GLY A 22 42.93 -6.74 32.05
N LEU A 23 42.27 -7.11 30.97
CA LEU A 23 41.32 -6.33 30.24
C LEU A 23 39.90 -6.83 30.52
N ILE A 24 38.98 -5.89 30.72
CA ILE A 24 37.55 -6.16 30.77
C ILE A 24 36.98 -5.56 29.52
N ALA A 25 36.40 -6.39 28.67
CA ALA A 25 35.66 -5.95 27.50
C ALA A 25 34.16 -5.92 27.85
N LEU A 26 33.52 -4.81 27.55
CA LEU A 26 32.07 -4.67 27.61
C LEU A 26 31.57 -4.65 26.17
N LEU A 27 30.64 -5.51 25.86
CA LEU A 27 30.00 -5.58 24.55
C LEU A 27 28.50 -5.49 24.78
N ASP A 28 27.86 -4.58 24.05
CA ASP A 28 26.42 -4.54 23.91
C ASP A 28 26.08 -5.26 22.59
N PRO A 29 25.58 -6.51 22.64
CA PRO A 29 25.32 -7.29 21.44
C PRO A 29 24.12 -6.73 20.67
N ALA A 30 24.13 -6.93 19.35
CA ALA A 30 22.95 -6.65 18.54
C ALA A 30 21.80 -7.56 18.97
N ARG A 31 20.58 -7.07 18.88
CA ARG A 31 19.37 -7.87 19.15
C ARG A 31 19.21 -8.93 18.04
N ILE A 32 18.92 -10.16 18.45
CA ILE A 32 18.86 -11.34 17.55
C ILE A 32 17.79 -11.16 16.47
N GLU A 33 16.67 -10.55 16.82
CA GLU A 33 15.51 -10.32 15.96
C GLU A 33 15.77 -9.30 14.83
N VAL A 34 16.77 -8.43 14.96
CA VAL A 34 17.04 -7.38 13.96
C VAL A 34 17.54 -7.95 12.64
N LYS A 35 18.34 -9.02 12.67
CA LYS A 35 18.91 -9.59 11.45
C LYS A 35 17.84 -10.12 10.47
N PRO A 36 16.86 -10.96 10.90
CA PRO A 36 15.76 -11.39 10.01
C PRO A 36 14.94 -10.21 9.45
N ALA A 37 14.75 -9.14 10.24
CA ALA A 37 14.04 -7.96 9.79
C ALA A 37 14.81 -7.21 8.68
N ILE A 38 16.13 -7.08 8.82
CA ILE A 38 16.99 -6.51 7.78
C ILE A 38 16.94 -7.36 6.51
N GLU A 39 17.04 -8.68 6.61
CA GLU A 39 16.95 -9.58 5.47
C GLU A 39 15.60 -9.44 4.74
N THR A 40 14.50 -9.27 5.49
CA THR A 40 13.17 -9.03 4.93
C THR A 40 13.10 -7.68 4.20
N CYS A 41 13.69 -6.62 4.74
CA CYS A 41 13.79 -5.33 4.08
C CYS A 41 14.58 -5.41 2.77
N ILE A 42 15.75 -6.06 2.80
CA ILE A 42 16.62 -6.23 1.61
C ILE A 42 15.87 -7.02 0.53
N LYS A 43 15.20 -8.13 0.89
CA LYS A 43 14.36 -8.91 -0.04
C LYS A 43 13.25 -8.07 -0.67
N ALA A 44 12.69 -7.15 0.12
CA ALA A 44 11.67 -6.20 -0.35
C ALA A 44 12.24 -5.04 -1.19
N GLY A 45 13.54 -5.05 -1.51
CA GLY A 45 14.21 -4.01 -2.28
C GLY A 45 14.44 -2.71 -1.48
N ILE A 46 14.43 -2.78 -0.15
CA ILE A 46 14.68 -1.64 0.74
C ILE A 46 16.14 -1.69 1.17
N GLU A 47 16.84 -0.62 0.94
CA GLU A 47 18.22 -0.47 1.38
C GLU A 47 18.26 -0.09 2.85
N VAL A 48 18.99 -0.86 3.66
CA VAL A 48 19.16 -0.61 5.08
C VAL A 48 20.57 -0.04 5.34
N ILE A 49 20.62 1.12 5.99
CA ILE A 49 21.86 1.85 6.30
C ILE A 49 21.95 2.05 7.80
N MET A 50 23.07 1.69 8.39
CA MET A 50 23.33 1.90 9.80
C MET A 50 24.08 3.23 10.02
N ILE A 51 23.53 4.08 10.88
CA ILE A 51 24.12 5.35 11.28
C ILE A 51 24.31 5.33 12.80
N THR A 52 25.56 5.51 13.27
CA THR A 52 25.86 5.45 14.70
C THR A 52 26.89 6.52 15.11
N GLY A 53 26.81 6.93 16.37
CA GLY A 53 27.86 7.74 17.02
C GLY A 53 29.08 6.93 17.46
N ASP A 54 29.01 5.60 17.42
CA ASP A 54 30.07 4.69 17.85
C ASP A 54 31.28 4.72 16.91
N GLN A 55 32.36 4.07 17.39
CA GLN A 55 33.60 3.94 16.61
C GLN A 55 33.39 3.01 15.40
N ALA A 56 34.11 3.28 14.31
CA ALA A 56 34.02 2.52 13.07
C ALA A 56 34.27 1.00 13.26
N ALA A 57 35.18 0.63 14.18
CA ALA A 57 35.47 -0.79 14.46
C ALA A 57 34.27 -1.51 15.11
N THR A 58 33.61 -0.85 16.07
CA THR A 58 32.39 -1.38 16.72
C THR A 58 31.24 -1.46 15.72
N ALA A 59 31.02 -0.38 14.96
CA ALA A 59 29.96 -0.33 13.94
C ALA A 59 30.15 -1.42 12.87
N ARG A 60 31.39 -1.64 12.43
CA ARG A 60 31.75 -2.70 11.48
C ARG A 60 31.44 -4.09 12.05
N TYR A 61 31.81 -4.35 13.31
CA TYR A 61 31.53 -5.64 13.95
C TYR A 61 30.03 -5.92 14.01
N ILE A 62 29.23 -4.97 14.47
CA ILE A 62 27.76 -5.08 14.54
C ILE A 62 27.18 -5.23 13.14
N GLY A 63 27.66 -4.49 12.15
CA GLY A 63 27.19 -4.58 10.78
C GLY A 63 27.42 -5.93 10.12
N ILE A 64 28.55 -6.60 10.45
CA ILE A 64 28.83 -7.97 10.02
C ILE A 64 27.88 -8.97 10.71
N GLU A 65 27.67 -8.81 12.01
CA GLU A 65 26.77 -9.67 12.79
C GLU A 65 25.31 -9.58 12.28
N LEU A 66 24.87 -8.39 11.94
CA LEU A 66 23.54 -8.11 11.37
C LEU A 66 23.41 -8.46 9.89
N GLY A 67 24.49 -8.76 9.21
CA GLY A 67 24.48 -9.08 7.77
C GLY A 67 24.34 -7.87 6.83
N LEU A 68 24.60 -6.66 7.32
CA LEU A 68 24.61 -5.45 6.51
C LEU A 68 25.81 -5.38 5.57
N ILE A 69 26.96 -5.90 6.02
CA ILE A 69 28.20 -6.00 5.24
C ILE A 69 28.85 -7.37 5.42
N SER A 70 29.66 -7.79 4.47
CA SER A 70 30.50 -9.00 4.60
C SER A 70 31.79 -8.70 5.39
N LYS A 71 32.50 -9.77 5.79
CA LYS A 71 33.81 -9.63 6.49
C LYS A 71 34.88 -8.98 5.61
N GLU A 72 34.75 -9.13 4.32
CA GLU A 72 35.70 -8.64 3.30
C GLU A 72 35.41 -7.17 2.90
N ASP A 73 34.20 -6.67 3.18
CA ASP A 73 33.78 -5.33 2.85
C ASP A 73 34.41 -4.29 3.78
N SER A 74 34.92 -3.21 3.19
CA SER A 74 35.44 -2.04 3.89
C SER A 74 34.47 -0.84 3.88
N GLN A 75 33.18 -1.09 3.64
CA GLN A 75 32.15 -0.06 3.40
C GLN A 75 31.67 0.63 4.69
N VAL A 76 32.60 1.09 5.50
CA VAL A 76 32.32 1.93 6.68
C VAL A 76 32.95 3.29 6.47
N LYS A 77 32.17 4.37 6.53
CA LYS A 77 32.63 5.76 6.50
C LYS A 77 32.44 6.43 7.85
N GLU A 78 33.32 7.38 8.16
CA GLU A 78 33.14 8.23 9.34
C GLU A 78 32.36 9.50 8.99
N GLY A 79 31.63 10.05 9.98
CA GLY A 79 30.82 11.24 9.81
C GLY A 79 31.54 12.42 9.17
N LYS A 80 32.85 12.61 9.48
CA LYS A 80 33.67 13.65 8.86
C LYS A 80 33.82 13.56 7.33
N GLU A 81 33.51 12.42 6.76
CA GLU A 81 33.56 12.18 5.31
C GLU A 81 32.23 12.55 4.61
N ILE A 82 31.18 12.82 5.39
CA ILE A 82 29.86 13.19 4.90
C ILE A 82 29.84 14.71 4.68
N LYS A 83 29.89 15.13 3.43
CA LYS A 83 29.77 16.52 3.00
C LYS A 83 28.33 16.86 2.64
N PRO A 84 27.93 18.14 2.66
CA PRO A 84 26.66 18.58 2.05
C PRO A 84 26.57 18.14 0.59
N TYR A 85 25.34 17.90 0.12
CA TYR A 85 25.09 17.41 -1.26
C TYR A 85 25.73 18.30 -2.34
N GLU A 86 25.70 19.62 -2.14
CA GLU A 86 26.24 20.62 -3.07
C GLU A 86 27.77 20.54 -3.24
N GLU A 87 28.47 19.96 -2.28
CA GLU A 87 29.92 19.79 -2.28
C GLU A 87 30.36 18.44 -2.85
N LEU A 88 29.40 17.49 -3.02
CA LEU A 88 29.68 16.16 -3.53
C LEU A 88 29.89 16.17 -5.06
N LYS A 89 30.92 15.49 -5.51
CA LYS A 89 31.17 15.25 -6.94
C LYS A 89 30.85 13.80 -7.26
N GLY A 90 30.54 13.51 -8.52
CA GLY A 90 29.99 12.24 -8.98
C GLY A 90 30.54 10.97 -8.29
N GLN A 91 31.89 10.84 -8.13
CA GLN A 91 32.46 9.67 -7.44
C GLN A 91 32.18 9.67 -5.93
N ASP A 92 32.20 10.84 -5.28
CA ASP A 92 31.91 10.95 -3.82
C ASP A 92 30.46 10.52 -3.52
N LEU A 93 29.51 10.88 -4.40
CA LEU A 93 28.11 10.50 -4.28
C LEU A 93 27.94 8.97 -4.43
N GLU A 94 28.57 8.39 -5.43
CA GLU A 94 28.53 6.93 -5.64
C GLU A 94 29.16 6.17 -4.48
N ASP A 95 30.21 6.69 -3.88
CA ASP A 95 30.86 6.09 -2.72
C ASP A 95 29.99 6.18 -1.44
N ILE A 96 29.22 7.27 -1.28
CA ILE A 96 28.25 7.39 -0.19
C ILE A 96 27.09 6.39 -0.41
N LYS A 97 26.56 6.29 -1.61
CA LYS A 97 25.47 5.35 -1.96
C LYS A 97 25.85 3.88 -1.75
N LYS A 98 27.10 3.52 -1.98
CA LYS A 98 27.61 2.15 -1.72
C LYS A 98 27.86 1.87 -0.25
N THR A 99 27.95 2.90 0.59
CA THR A 99 28.28 2.78 2.02
C THR A 99 27.07 2.33 2.81
N LYS A 100 27.17 1.22 3.54
CA LYS A 100 26.10 0.66 4.38
C LYS A 100 26.19 1.09 5.85
N ILE A 101 27.34 1.58 6.29
CA ILE A 101 27.58 1.93 7.69
C ILE A 101 28.30 3.26 7.78
N PHE A 102 27.68 4.18 8.53
CA PHE A 102 28.26 5.46 8.87
C PHE A 102 28.50 5.52 10.40
N ALA A 103 29.77 5.69 10.80
CA ALA A 103 30.24 5.70 12.19
C ALA A 103 30.62 7.11 12.62
N ARG A 104 30.60 7.40 13.93
CA ARG A 104 30.95 8.73 14.49
C ARG A 104 30.18 9.87 13.82
N VAL A 105 28.90 9.65 13.57
CA VAL A 105 28.04 10.62 12.88
C VAL A 105 27.43 11.59 13.87
N GLU A 106 27.61 12.88 13.61
CA GLU A 106 26.99 13.96 14.37
C GLU A 106 25.58 14.28 13.83
N PRO A 107 24.69 14.93 14.62
CA PRO A 107 23.33 15.25 14.20
C PRO A 107 23.24 16.00 12.86
N ALA A 108 24.14 16.97 12.60
CA ALA A 108 24.17 17.71 11.35
C ALA A 108 24.48 16.81 10.13
N GLN A 109 25.35 15.82 10.34
CA GLN A 109 25.71 14.86 9.28
C GLN A 109 24.60 13.88 8.97
N LYS A 110 23.73 13.53 9.95
CA LYS A 110 22.50 12.76 9.71
C LYS A 110 21.57 13.52 8.77
N LEU A 111 21.41 14.83 8.94
CA LEU A 111 20.62 15.66 8.03
C LEU A 111 21.20 15.70 6.62
N ASN A 112 22.53 15.78 6.49
CA ASN A 112 23.20 15.75 5.19
C ASN A 112 22.97 14.40 4.47
N LEU A 113 23.07 13.28 5.19
CA LEU A 113 22.79 11.96 4.61
C LEU A 113 21.36 11.87 4.07
N ILE A 114 20.38 12.29 4.85
CA ILE A 114 18.97 12.29 4.43
C ILE A 114 18.81 13.16 3.17
N ASP A 115 19.41 14.35 3.15
CA ASP A 115 19.35 15.26 2.00
C ASP A 115 19.99 14.67 0.75
N ILE A 116 21.13 13.96 0.89
CA ILE A 116 21.82 13.29 -0.20
C ILE A 116 20.91 12.23 -0.85
N TYR A 117 20.31 11.34 -0.05
CA TYR A 117 19.43 10.29 -0.57
C TYR A 117 18.12 10.86 -1.15
N GLN A 118 17.53 11.88 -0.51
CA GLN A 118 16.32 12.53 -1.02
C GLN A 118 16.56 13.23 -2.36
N LYS A 119 17.67 13.95 -2.52
CA LYS A 119 18.04 14.62 -3.77
C LYS A 119 18.42 13.64 -4.89
N ASP A 120 18.85 12.44 -4.52
CA ASP A 120 19.07 11.34 -5.47
C ASP A 120 17.75 10.59 -5.84
N GLY A 121 16.59 11.07 -5.36
CA GLY A 121 15.27 10.50 -5.69
C GLY A 121 14.82 9.36 -4.78
N SER A 122 15.53 9.08 -3.68
CA SER A 122 15.15 8.03 -2.74
C SER A 122 14.10 8.52 -1.72
N VAL A 123 13.17 7.65 -1.36
CA VAL A 123 12.28 7.86 -0.20
C VAL A 123 12.98 7.33 1.04
N VAL A 124 13.27 8.23 1.98
CA VAL A 124 14.07 7.95 3.16
C VAL A 124 13.18 7.78 4.39
N ALA A 125 13.28 6.63 5.06
CA ALA A 125 12.80 6.43 6.42
C ALA A 125 13.97 6.59 7.40
N MET A 126 13.80 7.37 8.46
CA MET A 126 14.80 7.56 9.51
C MET A 126 14.27 7.04 10.84
N THR A 127 15.05 6.19 11.51
CA THR A 127 14.73 5.73 12.87
C THR A 127 15.58 6.47 13.88
N GLY A 128 15.00 6.82 15.03
CA GLY A 128 15.74 7.47 16.11
C GLY A 128 14.99 7.44 17.44
N ASP A 129 15.71 7.59 18.55
CA ASP A 129 15.16 7.55 19.90
C ASP A 129 15.51 8.81 20.74
N GLY A 130 16.51 9.57 20.32
CA GLY A 130 17.05 10.70 21.07
C GLY A 130 16.58 12.08 20.61
N VAL A 131 16.75 13.06 21.48
CA VAL A 131 16.53 14.48 21.15
C VAL A 131 17.38 14.92 19.96
N ASN A 132 18.59 14.37 19.83
CA ASN A 132 19.51 14.65 18.73
C ASN A 132 19.04 14.11 17.38
N ASP A 133 18.09 13.18 17.39
CA ASP A 133 17.52 12.58 16.17
C ASP A 133 16.29 13.34 15.66
N ALA A 134 15.65 14.14 16.50
CA ALA A 134 14.42 14.84 16.17
C ALA A 134 14.49 15.67 14.86
N PRO A 135 15.56 16.44 14.58
CA PRO A 135 15.68 17.14 13.31
C PRO A 135 15.77 16.18 12.11
N ALA A 136 16.46 15.03 12.27
CA ALA A 136 16.59 14.02 11.22
C ALA A 136 15.27 13.25 10.99
N LEU A 137 14.55 12.92 12.06
CA LEU A 137 13.21 12.32 11.99
C LEU A 137 12.24 13.22 11.20
N ARG A 138 12.25 14.54 11.50
CA ARG A 138 11.39 15.51 10.81
C ARG A 138 11.78 15.77 9.36
N LYS A 139 13.07 15.64 9.02
CA LYS A 139 13.58 15.85 7.66
C LYS A 139 13.33 14.66 6.75
N ALA A 140 13.34 13.45 7.27
CA ALA A 140 13.06 12.24 6.49
C ALA A 140 11.66 12.27 5.86
N ASN A 141 11.43 11.44 4.84
CA ASN A 141 10.10 11.28 4.28
C ASN A 141 9.16 10.56 5.26
N ILE A 142 9.75 9.71 6.12
CA ILE A 142 9.06 9.03 7.21
C ILE A 142 10.01 9.00 8.42
N GLY A 143 9.68 9.74 9.47
CA GLY A 143 10.34 9.66 10.77
C GLY A 143 9.74 8.54 11.61
N VAL A 144 10.57 7.67 12.18
CA VAL A 144 10.15 6.54 13.02
C VAL A 144 10.79 6.65 14.39
N ALA A 145 10.02 6.87 15.44
CA ALA A 145 10.53 6.98 16.82
C ALA A 145 10.26 5.70 17.62
N MET A 146 11.12 5.43 18.60
CA MET A 146 10.89 4.39 19.59
C MET A 146 9.84 4.84 20.61
N GLY A 147 8.93 3.95 21.01
CA GLY A 147 7.81 4.27 21.91
C GLY A 147 8.20 4.25 23.38
N GLN A 148 8.96 3.23 23.81
CA GLN A 148 9.36 3.06 25.22
C GLN A 148 10.65 3.79 25.57
N ARG A 149 11.67 3.72 24.69
CA ARG A 149 12.97 4.35 24.87
C ARG A 149 13.05 5.74 24.27
N GLY A 150 12.19 6.02 23.30
CA GLY A 150 12.18 7.30 22.60
C GLY A 150 11.84 8.46 23.53
N THR A 151 12.59 9.54 23.40
CA THR A 151 12.27 10.79 24.10
C THR A 151 10.97 11.39 23.53
N GLN A 152 10.24 12.13 24.34
CA GLN A 152 9.02 12.80 23.90
C GLN A 152 9.27 13.68 22.67
N VAL A 153 10.41 14.36 22.61
CA VAL A 153 10.79 15.21 21.46
C VAL A 153 10.98 14.39 20.18
N ALA A 154 11.56 13.18 20.28
CA ALA A 154 11.69 12.28 19.13
C ALA A 154 10.31 11.78 18.66
N GLN A 155 9.44 11.38 19.59
CA GLN A 155 8.09 10.92 19.29
C GLN A 155 7.22 12.02 18.64
N GLU A 156 7.28 13.25 19.14
CA GLU A 156 6.55 14.40 18.57
C GLU A 156 7.12 14.83 17.20
N SER A 157 8.33 14.42 16.86
CA SER A 157 8.99 14.73 15.59
C SER A 157 8.85 13.63 14.54
N ALA A 158 8.30 12.48 14.91
CA ALA A 158 8.16 11.33 14.05
C ALA A 158 6.74 11.20 13.46
N ASP A 159 6.65 10.56 12.30
CA ASP A 159 5.37 10.22 11.66
C ASP A 159 4.82 8.90 12.18
N MET A 160 5.70 8.04 12.72
CA MET A 160 5.37 6.71 13.25
C MET A 160 6.08 6.46 14.57
N ILE A 161 5.41 5.80 15.50
CA ILE A 161 5.97 5.40 16.79
C ILE A 161 5.90 3.87 16.89
N LEU A 162 7.04 3.22 17.16
CA LEU A 162 7.14 1.80 17.43
C LEU A 162 6.90 1.55 18.93
N GLU A 163 5.69 1.21 19.31
CA GLU A 163 5.30 1.03 20.72
C GLU A 163 6.10 -0.07 21.45
N ASP A 164 6.57 -1.06 20.71
CA ASP A 164 7.34 -2.21 21.19
C ASP A 164 8.88 -2.01 21.12
N ASP A 165 9.35 -0.89 20.62
CA ASP A 165 10.76 -0.62 20.32
C ASP A 165 11.43 -1.71 19.45
N ASN A 166 10.65 -2.44 18.68
CA ASN A 166 11.14 -3.55 17.89
C ASN A 166 11.34 -3.18 16.42
N PHE A 167 12.56 -3.37 15.92
CA PHE A 167 12.88 -3.14 14.51
C PHE A 167 12.10 -4.07 13.56
N GLU A 168 11.68 -5.28 14.02
CA GLU A 168 10.86 -6.21 13.21
C GLU A 168 9.51 -5.62 12.80
N THR A 169 9.00 -4.63 13.55
CA THR A 169 7.75 -3.94 13.25
C THR A 169 7.85 -3.06 11.99
N ILE A 170 9.06 -2.63 11.60
CA ILE A 170 9.27 -1.82 10.39
C ILE A 170 8.92 -2.57 9.11
N PRO A 171 9.44 -3.79 8.83
CA PRO A 171 9.00 -4.56 7.67
C PRO A 171 7.49 -4.83 7.64
N ILE A 172 6.86 -5.01 8.80
CA ILE A 172 5.41 -5.18 8.91
C ILE A 172 4.69 -3.90 8.48
N ALA A 173 5.12 -2.74 8.98
CA ALA A 173 4.56 -1.45 8.59
C ALA A 173 4.73 -1.16 7.09
N VAL A 174 5.88 -1.52 6.50
CA VAL A 174 6.11 -1.42 5.05
C VAL A 174 5.14 -2.33 4.28
N LYS A 175 4.95 -3.57 4.73
CA LYS A 175 4.00 -4.50 4.12
C LYS A 175 2.58 -3.93 4.14
N GLU A 176 2.13 -3.44 5.29
CA GLU A 176 0.81 -2.82 5.44
C GLU A 176 0.66 -1.58 4.54
N GLY A 177 1.64 -0.72 4.46
CA GLY A 177 1.65 0.43 3.56
C GLY A 177 1.52 0.04 2.08
N ARG A 178 2.17 -1.06 1.66
CA ARG A 178 2.05 -1.62 0.30
C ARG A 178 0.66 -2.19 0.04
N ILE A 179 0.09 -2.90 1.03
CA ILE A 179 -1.27 -3.44 0.96
C ILE A 179 -2.30 -2.31 0.83
N ILE A 180 -2.20 -1.28 1.67
CA ILE A 180 -3.08 -0.11 1.62
C ILE A 180 -2.99 0.55 0.24
N THR A 181 -1.78 0.74 -0.29
CA THR A 181 -1.58 1.34 -1.63
C THR A 181 -2.23 0.51 -2.73
N ASP A 182 -2.10 -0.82 -2.68
CA ASP A 182 -2.71 -1.73 -3.66
C ASP A 182 -4.24 -1.72 -3.55
N ASN A 183 -4.77 -1.74 -2.33
CA ASN A 183 -6.20 -1.66 -2.07
C ASN A 183 -6.80 -0.33 -2.56
N ILE A 184 -6.11 0.80 -2.36
CA ILE A 184 -6.51 2.10 -2.89
C ILE A 184 -6.59 2.08 -4.41
N LYS A 185 -5.63 1.46 -5.12
CA LYS A 185 -5.70 1.31 -6.58
C LYS A 185 -6.93 0.51 -7.01
N LYS A 186 -7.18 -0.64 -6.38
CA LYS A 186 -8.34 -1.49 -6.66
C LYS A 186 -9.65 -0.74 -6.46
N PHE A 187 -9.77 -0.05 -5.35
CA PHE A 187 -10.94 0.77 -5.01
C PHE A 187 -11.16 1.89 -6.03
N VAL A 188 -10.11 2.64 -6.43
CA VAL A 188 -10.23 3.72 -7.42
C VAL A 188 -10.62 3.18 -8.79
N ILE A 189 -10.00 2.08 -9.26
CA ILE A 189 -10.34 1.46 -10.54
C ILE A 189 -11.80 0.97 -10.53
N TYR A 190 -12.23 0.36 -9.44
CA TYR A 190 -13.61 -0.10 -9.27
C TYR A 190 -14.60 1.06 -9.40
N LEU A 191 -14.47 2.10 -8.58
CA LEU A 191 -15.38 3.26 -8.61
C LEU A 191 -15.38 3.97 -9.97
N LEU A 192 -14.20 4.22 -10.53
CA LEU A 192 -14.11 4.89 -11.84
C LEU A 192 -14.76 4.04 -12.94
N SER A 193 -14.62 2.71 -12.90
CA SER A 193 -15.26 1.82 -13.89
C SER A 193 -16.77 1.87 -13.80
N CYS A 194 -17.33 1.89 -12.58
CA CYS A 194 -18.76 2.03 -12.33
C CYS A 194 -19.28 3.37 -12.87
N ASN A 195 -18.65 4.49 -12.47
CA ASN A 195 -19.05 5.83 -12.92
C ASN A 195 -18.93 6.02 -14.44
N VAL A 196 -17.84 5.52 -15.05
CA VAL A 196 -17.69 5.55 -16.52
C VAL A 196 -18.80 4.77 -17.20
N SER A 197 -19.20 3.62 -16.63
CA SER A 197 -20.30 2.82 -17.21
C SER A 197 -21.64 3.54 -17.18
N GLU A 198 -21.94 4.27 -16.11
CA GLU A 198 -23.17 5.06 -15.96
C GLU A 198 -23.24 6.21 -16.98
N ILE A 199 -22.13 6.96 -17.10
CA ILE A 199 -22.03 8.05 -18.07
C ILE A 199 -22.17 7.51 -19.51
N LEU A 200 -21.44 6.44 -19.85
CA LEU A 200 -21.50 5.85 -21.17
C LEU A 200 -22.88 5.26 -21.47
N LEU A 201 -23.56 4.67 -20.47
CA LEU A 201 -24.90 4.11 -20.63
C LEU A 201 -25.91 5.16 -21.08
N VAL A 202 -25.95 6.30 -20.39
CA VAL A 202 -26.85 7.42 -20.74
C VAL A 202 -26.45 8.04 -22.06
N PHE A 203 -25.15 8.23 -22.29
CA PHE A 203 -24.61 8.82 -23.53
C PHE A 203 -24.94 7.96 -24.75
N LEU A 204 -24.66 6.66 -24.72
CA LEU A 204 -24.92 5.76 -25.83
C LEU A 204 -26.43 5.57 -26.10
N ALA A 205 -27.24 5.46 -25.05
CA ALA A 205 -28.70 5.41 -25.22
C ALA A 205 -29.23 6.66 -25.91
N SER A 206 -28.70 7.84 -25.57
CA SER A 206 -29.10 9.10 -26.22
C SER A 206 -28.69 9.17 -27.69
N ILE A 207 -27.49 8.71 -28.05
CA ILE A 207 -27.03 8.65 -29.46
C ILE A 207 -27.86 7.66 -30.27
N LEU A 208 -28.26 6.54 -29.67
CA LEU A 208 -29.05 5.51 -30.32
C LEU A 208 -30.56 5.81 -30.33
N TYR A 209 -30.95 7.01 -29.88
CA TYR A 209 -32.37 7.43 -29.78
C TYR A 209 -33.24 6.48 -28.97
N MET A 210 -32.65 5.77 -27.99
CA MET A 210 -33.37 4.88 -27.10
C MET A 210 -33.99 5.68 -25.93
N PRO A 211 -35.06 5.17 -25.30
CA PRO A 211 -35.51 5.70 -24.02
C PRO A 211 -34.38 5.67 -22.99
N LEU A 212 -34.42 6.54 -21.99
CA LEU A 212 -33.40 6.54 -20.94
C LEU A 212 -33.40 5.19 -20.19
N PRO A 213 -32.29 4.45 -20.19
CA PRO A 213 -32.22 3.12 -19.58
C PRO A 213 -32.16 3.17 -18.05
N ILE A 214 -31.85 4.33 -17.48
CA ILE A 214 -31.76 4.57 -16.05
C ILE A 214 -32.16 6.01 -15.70
N LEU A 215 -32.78 6.20 -14.54
CA LEU A 215 -33.23 7.50 -14.07
C LEU A 215 -32.18 8.16 -13.14
N PRO A 216 -32.14 9.52 -13.07
CA PRO A 216 -31.14 10.22 -12.25
C PRO A 216 -31.14 9.80 -10.75
N LEU A 217 -32.31 9.61 -10.15
CA LEU A 217 -32.40 9.14 -8.76
C LEU A 217 -31.94 7.69 -8.60
N GLN A 218 -32.07 6.87 -9.63
CA GLN A 218 -31.55 5.49 -9.62
C GLN A 218 -30.02 5.50 -9.66
N ILE A 219 -29.38 6.38 -10.46
CA ILE A 219 -27.93 6.55 -10.47
C ILE A 219 -27.44 6.99 -9.08
N LEU A 220 -28.08 8.01 -8.50
CA LEU A 220 -27.72 8.48 -7.15
C LEU A 220 -27.83 7.37 -6.10
N PHE A 221 -28.87 6.55 -6.19
CA PHE A 221 -29.08 5.40 -5.29
C PHE A 221 -27.96 4.36 -5.47
N LEU A 222 -27.57 4.04 -6.72
CA LEU A 222 -26.50 3.08 -6.98
C LEU A 222 -25.16 3.58 -6.42
N ASN A 223 -24.79 4.83 -6.69
CA ASN A 223 -23.56 5.41 -6.18
C ASN A 223 -23.46 5.35 -4.64
N VAL A 224 -24.58 5.40 -3.92
CA VAL A 224 -24.59 5.26 -2.46
C VAL A 224 -24.60 3.80 -2.02
N VAL A 225 -25.33 2.93 -2.71
CA VAL A 225 -25.59 1.56 -2.24
C VAL A 225 -24.66 0.54 -2.86
N THR A 226 -24.43 0.60 -4.18
CA THR A 226 -23.63 -0.41 -4.87
C THR A 226 -22.14 -0.05 -4.94
N ASP A 227 -21.80 1.23 -4.82
CA ASP A 227 -20.41 1.67 -4.95
C ASP A 227 -19.71 1.79 -3.60
N ILE A 228 -20.35 2.45 -2.61
CA ILE A 228 -19.70 2.77 -1.34
C ILE A 228 -19.35 1.50 -0.55
N PHE A 229 -20.30 0.58 -0.34
CA PHE A 229 -20.04 -0.58 0.52
C PHE A 229 -18.97 -1.53 -0.04
N PRO A 230 -19.00 -1.93 -1.33
CA PRO A 230 -17.91 -2.73 -1.89
C PRO A 230 -16.58 -1.99 -1.96
N ALA A 231 -16.59 -0.67 -2.21
CA ALA A 231 -15.39 0.14 -2.20
C ALA A 231 -14.69 0.14 -0.83
N PHE A 232 -15.44 0.35 0.26
CA PHE A 232 -14.89 0.23 1.63
C PHE A 232 -14.40 -1.20 1.92
N ALA A 233 -15.13 -2.22 1.48
CA ALA A 233 -14.71 -3.59 1.66
C ALA A 233 -13.39 -3.92 0.94
N LEU A 234 -13.14 -3.31 -0.23
CA LEU A 234 -11.86 -3.42 -0.94
C LEU A 234 -10.70 -2.81 -0.15
N THR A 235 -10.93 -1.69 0.54
CA THR A 235 -9.86 -1.06 1.35
C THR A 235 -9.44 -1.89 2.56
N ALA A 236 -10.31 -2.78 3.05
CA ALA A 236 -10.05 -3.70 4.16
C ALA A 236 -9.46 -5.06 3.73
N GLY A 237 -8.94 -5.18 2.51
CA GLY A 237 -8.32 -6.41 2.00
C GLY A 237 -6.96 -6.68 2.64
N GLU A 238 -6.66 -7.96 2.91
CA GLU A 238 -5.40 -8.40 3.51
C GLU A 238 -4.19 -8.32 2.55
N GLY A 239 -4.41 -7.99 1.27
CA GLY A 239 -3.36 -7.95 0.25
C GLY A 239 -2.92 -9.34 -0.24
N SER A 240 -1.94 -9.36 -1.15
CA SER A 240 -1.35 -10.60 -1.64
C SER A 240 -0.10 -10.99 -0.85
N ASP A 241 0.17 -12.31 -0.78
CA ASP A 241 1.30 -12.85 -0.01
C ASP A 241 2.67 -12.39 -0.53
N ASP A 242 2.76 -11.95 -1.79
CA ASP A 242 3.98 -11.55 -2.49
C ASP A 242 4.34 -10.05 -2.35
N MET A 243 3.67 -9.32 -1.45
CA MET A 243 3.88 -7.87 -1.29
C MET A 243 5.31 -7.48 -0.93
N MET A 244 6.01 -8.34 -0.18
CA MET A 244 7.41 -8.11 0.23
C MET A 244 8.43 -8.72 -0.74
N ASP A 245 7.99 -9.35 -1.81
CA ASP A 245 8.87 -9.88 -2.87
C ASP A 245 9.02 -8.89 -4.04
N LYS A 246 8.30 -7.79 -4.02
CA LYS A 246 8.31 -6.75 -5.04
C LYS A 246 9.25 -5.60 -4.65
N PRO A 247 9.92 -4.95 -5.62
CA PRO A 247 10.69 -3.75 -5.34
C PRO A 247 9.79 -2.60 -4.89
N PRO A 248 10.34 -1.57 -4.23
CA PRO A 248 9.62 -0.34 -3.92
C PRO A 248 9.04 0.29 -5.18
N ARG A 249 7.91 0.96 -5.01
CA ARG A 249 7.31 1.74 -6.09
C ARG A 249 8.17 2.97 -6.38
N ASP A 250 8.32 3.29 -7.63
CA ASP A 250 8.90 4.55 -8.09
C ASP A 250 8.04 5.73 -7.58
N PRO A 251 8.58 6.65 -6.77
CA PRO A 251 7.84 7.77 -6.19
C PRO A 251 7.30 8.74 -7.25
N ASP A 252 7.98 8.88 -8.39
CA ASP A 252 7.61 9.81 -9.45
C ASP A 252 6.45 9.30 -10.31
N LYS A 253 6.12 8.00 -10.23
CA LYS A 253 4.99 7.44 -10.97
C LYS A 253 3.66 7.72 -10.26
N PRO A 254 2.64 8.20 -10.99
CA PRO A 254 1.32 8.44 -10.41
C PRO A 254 0.71 7.13 -9.87
N LEU A 255 -0.14 7.25 -8.85
CA LEU A 255 -0.83 6.08 -8.26
C LEU A 255 -1.67 5.35 -9.32
N ILE A 256 -2.40 6.12 -10.13
CA ILE A 256 -3.21 5.63 -11.25
C ILE A 256 -2.46 5.95 -12.53
N THR A 257 -1.88 4.93 -13.14
CA THR A 257 -1.12 5.01 -14.39
C THR A 257 -2.04 5.02 -15.62
N LYS A 258 -1.49 5.32 -16.81
CA LYS A 258 -2.22 5.22 -18.09
C LYS A 258 -2.82 3.82 -18.32
N ASN A 259 -2.14 2.77 -17.86
CA ASN A 259 -2.67 1.40 -17.92
C ASN A 259 -3.93 1.22 -17.06
N HIS A 260 -3.95 1.82 -15.87
CA HIS A 260 -5.14 1.78 -15.01
C HIS A 260 -6.32 2.53 -15.66
N TRP A 261 -6.08 3.66 -16.32
CA TRP A 261 -7.11 4.38 -17.09
C TRP A 261 -7.65 3.53 -18.25
N PHE A 262 -6.79 2.83 -18.97
CA PHE A 262 -7.20 1.92 -20.03
C PHE A 262 -8.06 0.76 -19.47
N ILE A 263 -7.63 0.15 -18.37
CA ILE A 263 -8.39 -0.92 -17.70
C ILE A 263 -9.77 -0.42 -17.26
N THR A 264 -9.83 0.79 -16.66
CA THR A 264 -11.07 1.45 -16.26
C THR A 264 -12.01 1.66 -17.45
N ALA A 265 -11.49 2.16 -18.57
CA ALA A 265 -12.28 2.40 -19.78
C ALA A 265 -12.83 1.07 -20.37
N VAL A 266 -12.02 0.02 -20.42
CA VAL A 266 -12.45 -1.31 -20.91
C VAL A 266 -13.54 -1.88 -20.01
N TYR A 267 -13.36 -1.87 -18.69
CA TYR A 267 -14.40 -2.33 -17.78
C TYR A 267 -15.66 -1.48 -17.89
N GLY A 268 -15.56 -0.15 -17.89
CA GLY A 268 -16.70 0.72 -18.06
C GLY A 268 -17.49 0.44 -19.34
N LEU A 269 -16.79 0.18 -20.44
CA LEU A 269 -17.43 -0.19 -21.72
C LEU A 269 -18.13 -1.55 -21.64
N VAL A 270 -17.51 -2.58 -21.07
CA VAL A 270 -18.10 -3.91 -20.92
C VAL A 270 -19.36 -3.86 -20.06
N LEU A 271 -19.30 -3.14 -18.92
CA LEU A 271 -20.46 -2.93 -18.05
C LEU A 271 -21.60 -2.23 -18.81
N THR A 272 -21.28 -1.14 -19.52
CA THR A 272 -22.24 -0.37 -20.33
C THR A 272 -22.91 -1.22 -21.39
N LEU A 273 -22.13 -1.94 -22.21
CA LEU A 273 -22.67 -2.76 -23.29
C LEU A 273 -23.58 -3.89 -22.77
N THR A 274 -23.24 -4.44 -21.60
CA THR A 274 -24.08 -5.46 -20.96
C THR A 274 -25.43 -4.89 -20.55
N VAL A 275 -25.44 -3.73 -19.89
CA VAL A 275 -26.69 -3.10 -19.43
C VAL A 275 -27.52 -2.59 -20.60
N LEU A 276 -26.88 -1.94 -21.58
CA LEU A 276 -27.56 -1.46 -22.78
C LEU A 276 -28.14 -2.62 -23.61
N GLY A 277 -27.38 -3.72 -23.73
CA GLY A 277 -27.84 -4.95 -24.36
C GLY A 277 -29.05 -5.56 -23.62
N THR A 278 -29.01 -5.60 -22.29
CA THR A 278 -30.16 -6.04 -21.46
C THR A 278 -31.39 -5.18 -21.72
N PHE A 279 -31.23 -3.86 -21.75
CA PHE A 279 -32.29 -2.92 -22.03
C PHE A 279 -32.89 -3.10 -23.42
N ALA A 280 -32.03 -3.25 -24.43
CA ALA A 280 -32.46 -3.51 -25.81
C ALA A 280 -33.19 -4.85 -25.95
N ILE A 281 -32.73 -5.92 -25.29
CA ILE A 281 -33.41 -7.23 -25.30
C ILE A 281 -34.79 -7.09 -24.62
N ALA A 282 -34.88 -6.41 -23.49
CA ALA A 282 -36.14 -6.18 -22.78
C ALA A 282 -37.17 -5.48 -23.67
N LEU A 283 -36.76 -4.41 -24.39
CA LEU A 283 -37.69 -3.65 -25.24
C LEU A 283 -38.05 -4.33 -26.55
N ASN A 284 -37.05 -4.86 -27.26
CA ASN A 284 -37.25 -5.26 -28.67
C ASN A 284 -37.48 -6.77 -28.86
N ILE A 285 -37.06 -7.62 -27.91
CA ILE A 285 -37.21 -9.08 -28.00
C ILE A 285 -38.30 -9.56 -27.08
N LEU A 286 -38.30 -9.07 -25.83
CA LEU A 286 -39.32 -9.46 -24.86
C LEU A 286 -40.55 -8.54 -24.88
N GLU A 287 -40.51 -7.47 -25.66
CA GLU A 287 -41.60 -6.48 -25.81
C GLU A 287 -42.11 -5.93 -24.45
N ILE A 288 -41.21 -5.79 -23.50
CA ILE A 288 -41.48 -5.34 -22.11
C ILE A 288 -41.77 -3.83 -22.16
N GLU A 289 -42.79 -3.39 -21.39
CA GLU A 289 -43.10 -1.98 -21.21
C GLU A 289 -41.88 -1.16 -20.70
N VAL A 290 -41.71 0.07 -21.21
CA VAL A 290 -40.55 0.93 -20.93
C VAL A 290 -40.27 1.08 -19.43
N ALA A 291 -41.31 1.31 -18.61
CA ALA A 291 -41.14 1.47 -17.16
C ALA A 291 -40.51 0.22 -16.50
N ARG A 292 -40.95 -0.95 -16.96
CA ARG A 292 -40.42 -2.23 -16.46
C ARG A 292 -39.02 -2.50 -17.01
N ALA A 293 -38.76 -2.16 -18.27
CA ALA A 293 -37.45 -2.29 -18.91
C ALA A 293 -36.40 -1.38 -18.20
N VAL A 294 -36.77 -0.16 -17.81
CA VAL A 294 -35.91 0.75 -17.00
C VAL A 294 -35.58 0.11 -15.66
N THR A 295 -36.53 -0.54 -14.98
CA THR A 295 -36.26 -1.24 -13.74
C THR A 295 -35.32 -2.44 -13.94
N ILE A 296 -35.50 -3.19 -15.03
CA ILE A 296 -34.59 -4.30 -15.39
C ILE A 296 -33.18 -3.77 -15.65
N SER A 297 -33.05 -2.66 -16.37
CA SER A 297 -31.77 -2.01 -16.63
C SER A 297 -31.09 -1.53 -15.33
N PHE A 298 -31.84 -0.86 -14.45
CA PHE A 298 -31.37 -0.43 -13.13
C PHE A 298 -30.85 -1.59 -12.27
N LEU A 299 -31.63 -2.67 -12.18
CA LEU A 299 -31.24 -3.87 -11.44
C LEU A 299 -30.04 -4.58 -12.07
N THR A 300 -30.00 -4.66 -13.41
CA THR A 300 -28.84 -5.24 -14.11
C THR A 300 -27.57 -4.45 -13.81
N LEU A 301 -27.63 -3.11 -13.84
CA LEU A 301 -26.49 -2.26 -13.52
C LEU A 301 -26.04 -2.48 -12.07
N ALA A 302 -26.97 -2.52 -11.11
CA ALA A 302 -26.66 -2.82 -9.71
C ALA A 302 -25.90 -4.15 -9.56
N PHE A 303 -26.44 -5.22 -10.13
CA PHE A 303 -25.80 -6.54 -10.01
C PHE A 303 -24.47 -6.63 -10.77
N VAL A 304 -24.38 -6.01 -11.94
CA VAL A 304 -23.11 -5.94 -12.70
C VAL A 304 -22.02 -5.24 -11.88
N GLN A 305 -22.32 -4.11 -11.26
CA GLN A 305 -21.37 -3.38 -10.39
C GLN A 305 -20.97 -4.22 -9.18
N LEU A 306 -21.93 -4.89 -8.52
CA LEU A 306 -21.64 -5.76 -7.38
C LEU A 306 -20.74 -6.94 -7.75
N TRP A 307 -21.00 -7.59 -8.90
CA TRP A 307 -20.11 -8.67 -9.36
C TRP A 307 -18.75 -8.16 -9.82
N HIS A 308 -18.70 -6.92 -10.34
CA HIS A 308 -17.45 -6.31 -10.81
C HIS A 308 -16.41 -6.18 -9.72
N VAL A 309 -16.78 -6.05 -8.43
CA VAL A 309 -15.82 -6.02 -7.32
C VAL A 309 -14.92 -7.26 -7.30
N LEU A 310 -15.45 -8.43 -7.72
CA LEU A 310 -14.68 -9.67 -7.79
C LEU A 310 -13.62 -9.66 -8.92
N ASN A 311 -13.75 -8.75 -9.88
CA ASN A 311 -12.75 -8.53 -10.94
C ASN A 311 -11.56 -7.68 -10.47
N MET A 312 -11.59 -7.12 -9.24
CA MET A 312 -10.50 -6.31 -8.68
C MET A 312 -9.35 -7.14 -8.12
N ARG A 313 -9.38 -8.47 -8.29
CA ARG A 313 -8.25 -9.34 -7.93
C ARG A 313 -7.00 -9.05 -8.77
N ASN A 314 -5.83 -9.44 -8.27
CA ASN A 314 -4.58 -9.33 -9.01
C ASN A 314 -4.54 -10.29 -10.22
N PHE A 315 -3.72 -9.93 -11.25
CA PHE A 315 -3.51 -10.81 -12.40
C PHE A 315 -2.84 -12.13 -11.98
N ASN A 316 -3.11 -13.19 -12.73
CA ASN A 316 -2.53 -14.53 -12.55
C ASN A 316 -2.79 -15.17 -11.17
N THR A 317 -3.75 -14.66 -10.38
CA THR A 317 -4.20 -15.30 -9.15
C THR A 317 -5.32 -16.30 -9.44
N LYS A 318 -5.53 -17.27 -8.56
CA LYS A 318 -6.61 -18.26 -8.69
C LYS A 318 -7.98 -17.59 -8.51
N ILE A 319 -9.00 -18.04 -9.25
CA ILE A 319 -10.36 -17.43 -9.24
C ILE A 319 -10.99 -17.45 -7.84
N PHE A 320 -10.90 -18.57 -7.10
CA PHE A 320 -11.53 -18.74 -5.79
C PHE A 320 -10.57 -18.66 -4.60
N ALA A 321 -9.26 -18.45 -4.86
CA ALA A 321 -8.25 -18.41 -3.84
C ALA A 321 -7.36 -17.16 -4.02
N ASN A 322 -7.98 -15.99 -3.93
CA ASN A 322 -7.32 -14.69 -4.04
C ASN A 322 -7.78 -13.75 -2.91
N GLU A 323 -7.09 -12.65 -2.78
CA GLU A 323 -7.29 -11.65 -1.73
C GLU A 323 -8.71 -11.04 -1.73
N VAL A 324 -9.34 -10.90 -2.90
CA VAL A 324 -10.69 -10.34 -3.04
C VAL A 324 -11.75 -11.37 -2.66
N PHE A 325 -11.62 -12.61 -3.13
CA PHE A 325 -12.60 -13.66 -2.87
C PHE A 325 -12.59 -14.13 -1.40
N ARG A 326 -11.41 -14.12 -0.75
CA ARG A 326 -11.25 -14.46 0.68
C ARG A 326 -11.76 -13.36 1.61
N ASN A 327 -11.88 -12.14 1.13
CA ASN A 327 -12.28 -11.00 1.94
C ASN A 327 -13.77 -11.10 2.33
N LYS A 328 -14.04 -11.45 3.60
CA LYS A 328 -15.39 -11.56 4.15
C LYS A 328 -16.19 -10.25 4.12
N TYR A 329 -15.49 -9.10 4.17
CA TYR A 329 -16.16 -7.79 4.12
C TYR A 329 -16.76 -7.53 2.73
N ILE A 330 -16.15 -8.02 1.65
CA ILE A 330 -16.68 -7.93 0.29
C ILE A 330 -17.99 -8.70 0.19
N TRP A 331 -18.06 -9.92 0.71
CA TRP A 331 -19.29 -10.71 0.71
C TRP A 331 -20.38 -10.08 1.57
N GLY A 332 -20.02 -9.50 2.72
CA GLY A 332 -20.94 -8.73 3.57
C GLY A 332 -21.49 -7.50 2.84
N ALA A 333 -20.61 -6.75 2.13
CA ALA A 333 -20.99 -5.58 1.34
C ALA A 333 -21.92 -5.96 0.18
N ILE A 334 -21.60 -7.02 -0.58
CA ILE A 334 -22.46 -7.53 -1.66
C ILE A 334 -23.83 -7.93 -1.11
N GLY A 335 -23.88 -8.70 -0.02
CA GLY A 335 -25.14 -9.13 0.61
C GLY A 335 -26.01 -7.96 1.08
N LEU A 336 -25.38 -6.97 1.74
CA LEU A 336 -26.06 -5.76 2.17
C LEU A 336 -26.59 -4.95 0.99
N SER A 337 -25.77 -4.75 -0.05
CA SER A 337 -26.18 -4.00 -1.24
C SER A 337 -27.32 -4.70 -1.98
N ILE A 338 -27.27 -6.03 -2.15
CA ILE A 338 -28.38 -6.79 -2.73
C ILE A 338 -29.66 -6.60 -1.93
N PHE A 339 -29.58 -6.70 -0.61
CA PHE A 339 -30.73 -6.47 0.27
C PHE A 339 -31.33 -5.07 0.09
N LEU A 340 -30.50 -4.02 0.04
CA LEU A 340 -30.94 -2.63 -0.14
C LEU A 340 -31.53 -2.40 -1.55
N VAL A 341 -30.98 -3.01 -2.59
CA VAL A 341 -31.51 -2.96 -3.97
C VAL A 341 -32.87 -3.66 -4.06
N LEU A 342 -33.05 -4.79 -3.38
CA LEU A 342 -34.34 -5.45 -3.29
C LEU A 342 -35.36 -4.62 -2.52
N LEU A 343 -34.98 -3.98 -1.40
CA LEU A 343 -35.84 -3.03 -0.71
C LEU A 343 -36.26 -1.88 -1.62
N ALA A 344 -35.33 -1.31 -2.40
CA ALA A 344 -35.59 -0.23 -3.35
C ALA A 344 -36.59 -0.64 -4.45
N THR A 345 -36.63 -1.94 -4.77
CA THR A 345 -37.53 -2.47 -5.81
C THR A 345 -38.92 -2.77 -5.26
N TYR A 346 -39.04 -3.32 -4.06
CA TYR A 346 -40.29 -3.87 -3.53
C TYR A 346 -40.92 -3.08 -2.38
N MET A 347 -40.18 -2.21 -1.70
CA MET A 347 -40.73 -1.39 -0.61
C MET A 347 -41.53 -0.22 -1.18
N PRO A 348 -42.84 -0.07 -0.87
CA PRO A 348 -43.71 0.89 -1.54
C PRO A 348 -43.23 2.35 -1.53
N GLY A 349 -42.59 2.82 -0.44
CA GLY A 349 -42.05 4.19 -0.36
C GLY A 349 -40.84 4.41 -1.27
N LEU A 350 -39.90 3.48 -1.25
CA LEU A 350 -38.67 3.56 -2.08
C LEU A 350 -38.95 3.33 -3.55
N SER A 351 -39.78 2.34 -3.88
CA SER A 351 -40.15 2.04 -5.27
C SER A 351 -40.88 3.21 -5.94
N LEU A 352 -41.72 3.95 -5.18
CA LEU A 352 -42.38 5.15 -5.68
C LEU A 352 -41.37 6.26 -6.05
N VAL A 353 -40.40 6.52 -5.16
CA VAL A 353 -39.37 7.56 -5.36
C VAL A 353 -38.43 7.18 -6.52
N LEU A 354 -37.98 5.93 -6.57
CA LEU A 354 -37.07 5.44 -7.61
C LEU A 354 -37.82 5.05 -8.89
N LYS A 355 -39.14 5.09 -8.90
CA LYS A 355 -40.01 4.66 -10.03
C LYS A 355 -39.68 3.24 -10.51
N THR A 356 -39.42 2.35 -9.54
CA THR A 356 -39.18 0.93 -9.83
C THR A 356 -40.50 0.16 -9.84
N VAL A 357 -40.58 -0.82 -10.71
CA VAL A 357 -41.72 -1.74 -10.84
C VAL A 357 -41.23 -3.19 -10.78
N ASN A 358 -42.13 -4.12 -10.47
CA ASN A 358 -41.77 -5.53 -10.41
C ASN A 358 -41.24 -6.02 -11.78
N PRO A 359 -39.98 -6.50 -11.88
CA PRO A 359 -39.42 -6.97 -13.15
C PRO A 359 -40.08 -8.26 -13.69
N GLY A 360 -40.78 -8.99 -12.84
CA GLY A 360 -41.38 -10.31 -13.18
C GLY A 360 -40.31 -11.39 -13.38
N MET A 361 -40.76 -12.62 -13.61
CA MET A 361 -39.87 -13.78 -13.74
C MET A 361 -38.91 -13.65 -14.94
N GLU A 362 -39.41 -13.23 -16.09
CA GLU A 362 -38.59 -13.02 -17.29
C GLU A 362 -37.53 -11.94 -17.09
N GLY A 363 -37.92 -10.83 -16.43
CA GLY A 363 -37.00 -9.75 -16.08
C GLY A 363 -35.90 -10.25 -15.13
N TRP A 364 -36.22 -11.01 -14.11
CA TRP A 364 -35.25 -11.58 -13.19
C TRP A 364 -34.28 -12.56 -13.87
N LEU A 365 -34.77 -13.43 -14.75
CA LEU A 365 -33.90 -14.32 -15.52
C LEU A 365 -32.95 -13.54 -16.42
N LEU A 366 -33.43 -12.48 -17.05
CA LEU A 366 -32.61 -11.60 -17.88
C LEU A 366 -31.55 -10.86 -17.03
N ILE A 367 -31.95 -10.28 -15.90
CA ILE A 367 -31.03 -9.57 -14.95
C ILE A 367 -29.91 -10.52 -14.51
N LEU A 368 -30.25 -11.68 -13.98
CA LEU A 368 -29.26 -12.61 -13.43
C LEU A 368 -28.35 -13.18 -14.52
N GLY A 369 -28.90 -13.53 -15.67
CA GLY A 369 -28.14 -14.08 -16.81
C GLY A 369 -27.14 -13.05 -17.37
N MET A 370 -27.60 -11.83 -17.62
CA MET A 370 -26.76 -10.79 -18.20
C MET A 370 -25.75 -10.22 -17.20
N SER A 371 -26.10 -10.07 -15.94
CA SER A 371 -25.20 -9.48 -14.94
C SER A 371 -23.91 -10.27 -14.69
N ILE A 372 -23.90 -11.57 -14.98
CA ILE A 372 -22.72 -12.42 -14.80
C ILE A 372 -21.70 -12.26 -15.95
N ILE A 373 -22.12 -11.78 -17.13
CA ILE A 373 -21.26 -11.67 -18.32
C ILE A 373 -19.98 -10.85 -18.05
N PRO A 374 -20.05 -9.63 -17.49
CA PRO A 374 -18.85 -8.86 -17.18
C PRO A 374 -17.93 -9.52 -16.15
N LEU A 375 -18.50 -10.26 -15.20
CA LEU A 375 -17.72 -11.06 -14.26
C LEU A 375 -16.90 -12.11 -15.01
N ILE A 376 -17.54 -12.89 -15.88
CA ILE A 376 -16.87 -13.96 -16.66
C ILE A 376 -15.76 -13.35 -17.53
N ILE A 377 -16.06 -12.28 -18.28
CA ILE A 377 -15.08 -11.60 -19.14
C ILE A 377 -13.89 -11.12 -18.31
N GLY A 378 -14.14 -10.46 -17.17
CA GLY A 378 -13.09 -9.97 -16.29
C GLY A 378 -12.26 -11.10 -15.68
N GLN A 379 -12.89 -12.21 -15.26
CA GLN A 379 -12.18 -13.37 -14.72
C GLN A 379 -11.30 -14.06 -15.78
N ILE A 380 -11.77 -14.19 -17.01
CA ILE A 380 -10.99 -14.72 -18.15
C ILE A 380 -9.80 -13.79 -18.40
N TRP A 381 -10.04 -12.48 -18.49
CA TRP A 381 -8.97 -11.51 -18.71
C TRP A 381 -7.91 -11.55 -17.61
N LYS A 382 -8.31 -11.58 -16.34
CA LYS A 382 -7.39 -11.66 -15.19
C LYS A 382 -6.62 -12.99 -15.10
N THR A 383 -7.15 -14.06 -15.65
CA THR A 383 -6.52 -15.40 -15.60
C THR A 383 -5.56 -15.63 -16.75
N PHE A 384 -5.93 -15.24 -17.98
CA PHE A 384 -5.17 -15.51 -19.20
C PHE A 384 -4.51 -14.26 -19.80
N GLY A 385 -4.94 -13.07 -19.40
CA GLY A 385 -4.33 -11.81 -19.82
C GLY A 385 -3.01 -11.59 -19.13
N LYS A 386 -2.07 -10.94 -19.82
CA LYS A 386 -0.89 -10.37 -19.20
C LYS A 386 -1.25 -9.00 -18.65
N GLU A 387 -0.61 -8.61 -17.55
CA GLU A 387 -0.64 -7.21 -17.10
C GLU A 387 -0.14 -6.37 -18.28
N ILE A 388 -1.05 -5.61 -18.90
CA ILE A 388 -0.75 -4.92 -20.16
C ILE A 388 0.15 -3.73 -19.80
N SER A 389 1.43 -3.81 -20.12
CA SER A 389 2.35 -2.67 -20.11
C SER A 389 2.27 -1.95 -21.48
N LEU A 390 1.11 -1.39 -21.81
CA LEU A 390 0.94 -0.62 -23.05
C LEU A 390 1.71 0.71 -23.05
N PHE A 391 2.19 1.14 -21.87
CA PHE A 391 2.87 2.42 -21.68
C PHE A 391 3.92 2.28 -20.56
N SER A 392 4.96 1.49 -20.78
CA SER A 392 6.17 1.47 -19.94
C SER A 392 6.98 2.74 -20.10
#